data_d2084a07ba58997b637686f5797504d7
#
_entry.id   d2084a07ba58997b637686f5797504d7
#
_cell.length_a   1.000
_cell.length_b   1.000
_cell.length_c   1.000
_cell.angle_alpha   90.00
_cell.angle_beta   90.00
_cell.angle_gamma   90.00
#
_symmetry.space_group_name_H-M   'P 1'
#
loop_
_entity.id
_entity.type
_entity.pdbx_description
1 polymer ?
#
loop_
_entity_poly.entity_id
_entity_poly.type
_entity_poly.pdbx_seq_one_letter_code
_entity_poly.pdbx_strand_id
1 'polypeptide(L)'
;DEIDALVIALLGFNDDKVGENLLSESYISDKQIYEGNKIIINKNCQGCHLIDEIGGHIAENYSTLDYSPPNLNTEGAKVQPEWLFNWFHNPYTIRPNLQVRMPSFNMTDTEWNVIIKAFQNRENDLLNFASDIKFDKTSKKFKAGAKLHELGECNKCHFYGTEFPKQTAQTWAPNLALTKERLQPEWVIEWMQDPQSIMPGTKMP
;
A
#
# COMPACT_ATOMS: atom_id res chain seq x y z
N ASP A 1 3.97 27.28 -23.76
CA ASP A 1 4.20 28.52 -23.04
C ASP A 1 5.70 28.80 -23.03
N GLU A 2 6.17 29.94 -22.52
CA GLU A 2 7.58 30.36 -22.56
C GLU A 2 8.49 29.40 -21.79
N ILE A 3 7.99 28.79 -20.70
CA ILE A 3 8.72 27.79 -19.90
C ILE A 3 8.88 26.52 -20.70
N ASP A 4 7.82 26.03 -21.36
CA ASP A 4 7.89 24.84 -22.21
C ASP A 4 8.86 25.02 -23.36
N ALA A 5 8.84 26.19 -23.98
CA ALA A 5 9.77 26.52 -25.05
C ALA A 5 11.23 26.54 -24.56
N LEU A 6 11.47 27.06 -23.35
CA LEU A 6 12.80 27.06 -22.73
C LEU A 6 13.27 25.65 -22.39
N VAL A 7 12.40 24.81 -21.84
CA VAL A 7 12.70 23.41 -21.54
C VAL A 7 13.04 22.63 -22.80
N ILE A 8 12.25 22.80 -23.87
CA ILE A 8 12.50 22.16 -25.17
C ILE A 8 13.85 22.60 -25.73
N ALA A 9 14.17 23.91 -25.68
CA ALA A 9 15.45 24.44 -26.16
C ALA A 9 16.63 23.88 -25.35
N LEU A 10 16.53 23.87 -24.01
CA LEU A 10 17.59 23.36 -23.15
C LEU A 10 17.84 21.85 -23.33
N LEU A 11 16.79 21.07 -23.52
CA LEU A 11 16.90 19.63 -23.78
C LEU A 11 17.39 19.35 -25.21
N GLY A 12 17.13 20.25 -26.15
CA GLY A 12 17.58 20.13 -27.55
C GLY A 12 19.01 20.54 -27.81
N PHE A 13 19.71 21.17 -26.84
CA PHE A 13 21.11 21.51 -26.98
C PHE A 13 22.07 20.32 -26.88
N ASN A 14 21.59 19.17 -26.46
CA ASN A 14 22.39 17.98 -26.29
C ASN A 14 21.73 16.79 -26.99
N ASP A 15 22.33 16.38 -28.12
CA ASP A 15 21.81 15.23 -28.91
C ASP A 15 22.28 13.87 -28.36
N ASP A 16 23.22 13.86 -27.41
CA ASP A 16 23.76 12.64 -26.85
C ASP A 16 22.83 12.06 -25.78
N LYS A 17 22.09 11.03 -26.16
CA LYS A 17 21.36 10.18 -25.21
C LYS A 17 22.31 9.14 -24.61
N VAL A 18 22.33 9.07 -23.29
CA VAL A 18 22.98 7.95 -22.58
C VAL A 18 22.28 6.66 -22.97
N GLY A 19 23.03 5.68 -23.46
CA GLY A 19 22.46 4.38 -23.80
C GLY A 19 21.85 3.70 -22.57
N GLU A 20 20.69 3.06 -22.72
CA GLU A 20 19.99 2.40 -21.61
C GLU A 20 20.84 1.34 -20.89
N ASN A 21 21.78 0.72 -21.60
CA ASN A 21 22.77 -0.23 -21.05
C ASN A 21 23.82 0.42 -20.13
N LEU A 22 23.91 1.76 -20.11
CA LEU A 22 24.79 2.51 -19.21
C LEU A 22 24.04 3.07 -18.00
N LEU A 23 22.72 2.87 -17.94
CA LEU A 23 21.90 3.35 -16.85
C LEU A 23 21.97 2.35 -15.67
N SER A 24 22.08 2.88 -14.47
CA SER A 24 22.04 2.08 -13.25
C SER A 24 20.66 1.48 -12.99
N GLU A 25 20.59 0.45 -12.14
CA GLU A 25 19.31 -0.11 -11.68
C GLU A 25 18.43 0.94 -11.01
N SER A 26 19.03 1.89 -10.28
CA SER A 26 18.31 3.02 -9.68
C SER A 26 17.59 3.87 -10.72
N TYR A 27 18.21 4.15 -11.87
CA TYR A 27 17.56 4.89 -12.94
C TYR A 27 16.32 4.15 -13.49
N ILE A 28 16.38 2.83 -13.63
CA ILE A 28 15.25 2.03 -14.10
C ILE A 28 14.11 2.07 -13.09
N SER A 29 14.45 1.96 -11.81
CA SER A 29 13.51 2.10 -10.71
C SER A 29 12.83 3.47 -10.71
N ASP A 30 13.60 4.54 -10.82
CA ASP A 30 13.10 5.92 -10.85
C ASP A 30 12.18 6.17 -12.05
N LYS A 31 12.51 5.59 -13.21
CA LYS A 31 11.65 5.65 -14.39
C LYS A 31 10.29 4.97 -14.15
N GLN A 32 10.28 3.82 -13.51
CA GLN A 32 9.04 3.11 -13.18
C GLN A 32 8.20 3.88 -12.17
N ILE A 33 8.83 4.48 -11.15
CA ILE A 33 8.16 5.37 -10.19
C ILE A 33 7.56 6.57 -10.94
N TYR A 34 8.32 7.20 -11.84
CA TYR A 34 7.86 8.34 -12.62
C TYR A 34 6.63 8.00 -13.49
N GLU A 35 6.65 6.90 -14.23
CA GLU A 35 5.52 6.48 -15.06
C GLU A 35 4.27 6.14 -14.20
N GLY A 36 4.47 5.51 -13.04
CA GLY A 36 3.39 5.28 -12.09
C GLY A 36 2.81 6.57 -11.53
N ASN A 37 3.66 7.54 -11.21
CA ASN A 37 3.23 8.86 -10.73
C ASN A 37 2.38 9.61 -11.75
N LYS A 38 2.72 9.53 -13.04
CA LYS A 38 1.90 10.12 -14.10
C LYS A 38 0.46 9.57 -14.07
N ILE A 39 0.32 8.27 -13.90
CA ILE A 39 -1.01 7.64 -13.83
C ILE A 39 -1.72 8.06 -12.53
N ILE A 40 -1.04 8.00 -11.39
CA ILE A 40 -1.55 8.39 -10.08
C ILE A 40 -2.10 9.83 -10.10
N ILE A 41 -1.35 10.76 -10.70
CA ILE A 41 -1.75 12.16 -10.84
C ILE A 41 -2.92 12.30 -11.81
N ASN A 42 -2.84 11.67 -12.99
CA ASN A 42 -3.87 11.77 -14.01
C ASN A 42 -5.22 11.18 -13.56
N LYS A 43 -5.20 10.15 -12.73
CA LYS A 43 -6.39 9.53 -12.15
C LYS A 43 -6.81 10.16 -10.82
N ASN A 44 -6.08 11.18 -10.36
CA ASN A 44 -6.33 11.89 -9.10
C ASN A 44 -6.38 10.99 -7.86
N CYS A 45 -5.53 9.97 -7.80
CA CYS A 45 -5.46 9.06 -6.66
C CYS A 45 -5.14 9.80 -5.35
N GLN A 46 -4.27 10.82 -5.45
CA GLN A 46 -3.87 11.68 -4.32
C GLN A 46 -5.00 12.60 -3.83
N GLY A 47 -6.10 12.76 -4.57
CA GLY A 47 -7.29 13.44 -4.06
C GLY A 47 -7.91 12.72 -2.85
N CYS A 48 -7.74 11.39 -2.79
CA CYS A 48 -8.26 10.54 -1.72
C CYS A 48 -7.17 9.92 -0.84
N HIS A 49 -6.02 9.58 -1.41
CA HIS A 49 -4.94 8.87 -0.72
C HIS A 49 -3.73 9.76 -0.47
N LEU A 50 -3.10 9.59 0.68
CA LEU A 50 -1.74 10.10 0.92
C LEU A 50 -0.75 9.16 0.22
N ILE A 51 0.04 9.70 -0.70
CA ILE A 51 1.07 8.99 -1.48
C ILE A 51 2.30 9.89 -1.56
N ASP A 52 3.47 9.41 -1.12
CA ASP A 52 4.71 10.20 -1.06
C ASP A 52 4.54 11.52 -0.26
N GLU A 53 3.84 11.46 0.87
CA GLU A 53 3.49 12.60 1.72
C GLU A 53 2.63 13.68 1.01
N ILE A 54 2.06 13.36 -0.16
CA ILE A 54 1.25 14.30 -0.96
C ILE A 54 -0.19 13.79 -1.05
N GLY A 55 -1.15 14.68 -0.90
CA GLY A 55 -2.58 14.39 -1.08
C GLY A 55 -3.27 13.93 0.20
N GLY A 56 -4.33 13.13 0.04
CA GLY A 56 -5.12 12.61 1.16
C GLY A 56 -6.02 13.64 1.86
N HIS A 57 -6.20 14.84 1.30
CA HIS A 57 -6.96 15.94 1.91
C HIS A 57 -8.42 15.59 2.20
N ILE A 58 -8.98 14.57 1.55
CA ILE A 58 -10.32 14.08 1.86
C ILE A 58 -10.44 13.67 3.34
N ALA A 59 -9.35 13.27 3.98
CA ALA A 59 -9.31 12.89 5.39
C ALA A 59 -9.77 14.03 6.33
N GLU A 60 -9.59 15.29 5.94
CA GLU A 60 -10.02 16.48 6.69
C GLU A 60 -11.55 16.57 6.83
N ASN A 61 -12.30 15.89 5.96
CA ASN A 61 -13.75 15.86 5.99
C ASN A 61 -14.32 14.78 6.93
N TYR A 62 -13.49 13.97 7.55
CA TYR A 62 -13.92 12.92 8.47
C TYR A 62 -13.60 13.27 9.92
N SER A 63 -14.44 12.82 10.82
CA SER A 63 -14.25 13.03 12.27
C SER A 63 -13.04 12.26 12.82
N THR A 64 -12.55 11.27 12.11
CA THR A 64 -11.38 10.46 12.46
C THR A 64 -10.74 9.89 11.20
N LEU A 65 -9.42 9.75 11.22
CA LEU A 65 -8.65 9.14 10.13
C LEU A 65 -9.07 7.68 9.83
N ASP A 66 -9.69 7.00 10.79
CA ASP A 66 -10.16 5.63 10.60
C ASP A 66 -11.25 5.50 9.52
N TYR A 67 -11.96 6.58 9.22
CA TYR A 67 -12.97 6.62 8.17
C TYR A 67 -12.44 7.11 6.82
N SER A 68 -11.21 7.59 6.78
CA SER A 68 -10.59 8.07 5.56
C SER A 68 -10.03 6.92 4.70
N PRO A 69 -9.80 7.15 3.40
CA PRO A 69 -9.00 6.26 2.58
C PRO A 69 -7.63 5.99 3.22
N PRO A 70 -7.05 4.79 3.04
CA PRO A 70 -5.76 4.47 3.64
C PRO A 70 -4.63 5.33 3.07
N ASN A 71 -3.63 5.61 3.93
CA ASN A 71 -2.32 6.05 3.51
C ASN A 71 -1.64 4.91 2.72
N LEU A 72 -1.06 5.23 1.56
CA LEU A 72 -0.43 4.27 0.65
C LEU A 72 1.10 4.39 0.61
N ASN A 73 1.73 5.14 1.54
CA ASN A 73 3.18 5.34 1.55
C ASN A 73 3.97 4.02 1.65
N THR A 74 3.41 2.97 2.24
CA THR A 74 4.07 1.66 2.35
C THR A 74 3.33 0.54 1.60
N GLU A 75 2.49 0.87 0.64
CA GLU A 75 1.63 -0.12 0.00
C GLU A 75 2.42 -1.16 -0.81
N GLY A 76 3.56 -0.77 -1.40
CA GLY A 76 4.42 -1.66 -2.18
C GLY A 76 5.08 -2.76 -1.36
N ALA A 77 5.52 -2.44 -0.13
CA ALA A 77 6.07 -3.43 0.80
C ALA A 77 4.98 -4.22 1.53
N LYS A 78 3.81 -3.60 1.73
CA LYS A 78 2.72 -4.14 2.55
C LYS A 78 1.90 -5.20 1.84
N VAL A 79 1.58 -5.00 0.55
CA VAL A 79 0.56 -5.78 -0.14
C VAL A 79 1.18 -6.66 -1.22
N GLN A 80 0.68 -7.90 -1.31
CA GLN A 80 1.08 -8.82 -2.38
C GLN A 80 0.59 -8.28 -3.72
N PRO A 81 1.47 -8.16 -4.73
CA PRO A 81 1.15 -7.50 -6.00
C PRO A 81 0.01 -8.19 -6.75
N GLU A 82 -0.08 -9.51 -6.72
CA GLU A 82 -1.14 -10.28 -7.37
C GLU A 82 -2.50 -9.99 -6.72
N TRP A 83 -2.54 -9.87 -5.40
CA TRP A 83 -3.76 -9.51 -4.70
C TRP A 83 -4.18 -8.07 -5.05
N LEU A 84 -3.24 -7.14 -5.06
CA LEU A 84 -3.49 -5.73 -5.38
C LEU A 84 -4.00 -5.57 -6.82
N PHE A 85 -3.40 -6.29 -7.78
CA PHE A 85 -3.84 -6.31 -9.17
C PHE A 85 -5.30 -6.77 -9.30
N ASN A 86 -5.65 -7.88 -8.67
CA ASN A 86 -7.01 -8.41 -8.69
C ASN A 86 -7.99 -7.46 -7.99
N TRP A 87 -7.59 -6.85 -6.90
CA TRP A 87 -8.42 -5.91 -6.16
C TRP A 87 -8.72 -4.64 -6.96
N PHE A 88 -7.76 -4.12 -7.71
CA PHE A 88 -7.97 -2.95 -8.57
C PHE A 88 -9.03 -3.19 -9.65
N HIS A 89 -9.16 -4.40 -10.15
CA HIS A 89 -10.19 -4.75 -11.14
C HIS A 89 -11.60 -4.82 -10.55
N ASN A 90 -11.70 -5.17 -9.28
CA ASN A 90 -12.98 -5.25 -8.57
C ASN A 90 -12.83 -4.78 -7.11
N PRO A 91 -12.69 -3.46 -6.88
CA PRO A 91 -12.50 -2.92 -5.54
C PRO A 91 -13.69 -3.25 -4.64
N TYR A 92 -13.43 -3.92 -3.52
CA TYR A 92 -14.41 -4.18 -2.47
C TYR A 92 -13.95 -3.58 -1.15
N THR A 93 -14.88 -3.37 -0.24
CA THR A 93 -14.61 -2.78 1.06
C THR A 93 -13.86 -3.75 1.97
N ILE A 94 -12.59 -3.44 2.28
CA ILE A 94 -11.74 -4.23 3.19
C ILE A 94 -12.05 -3.91 4.65
N ARG A 95 -12.34 -2.65 4.94
CA ARG A 95 -12.72 -2.14 6.26
C ARG A 95 -14.20 -1.78 6.26
N PRO A 96 -15.08 -2.57 6.89
CA PRO A 96 -16.53 -2.39 6.78
C PRO A 96 -17.07 -1.10 7.41
N ASN A 97 -16.28 -0.45 8.27
CA ASN A 97 -16.59 0.84 8.87
C ASN A 97 -16.39 2.02 7.90
N LEU A 98 -15.72 1.82 6.75
CA LEU A 98 -15.53 2.87 5.76
C LEU A 98 -16.82 3.19 5.02
N GLN A 99 -17.18 4.46 4.96
CA GLN A 99 -18.31 4.96 4.19
C GLN A 99 -17.90 5.29 2.75
N VAL A 100 -16.63 5.67 2.57
CA VAL A 100 -16.04 5.93 1.25
C VAL A 100 -15.60 4.63 0.60
N ARG A 101 -15.86 4.51 -0.68
CA ARG A 101 -15.43 3.39 -1.50
C ARG A 101 -14.51 3.88 -2.60
N MET A 102 -13.45 3.15 -2.86
CA MET A 102 -12.63 3.41 -4.03
C MET A 102 -13.47 3.21 -5.30
N PRO A 103 -13.49 4.19 -6.21
CA PRO A 103 -14.19 4.02 -7.48
C PRO A 103 -13.49 2.99 -8.36
N SER A 104 -14.22 2.36 -9.25
CA SER A 104 -13.64 1.55 -10.33
C SER A 104 -13.11 2.47 -11.42
N PHE A 105 -11.84 2.30 -11.78
CA PHE A 105 -11.22 3.05 -12.85
C PHE A 105 -11.19 2.20 -14.13
N ASN A 106 -11.54 2.80 -15.26
CA ASN A 106 -11.38 2.15 -16.56
C ASN A 106 -9.90 2.27 -16.98
N MET A 107 -9.07 1.35 -16.48
CA MET A 107 -7.65 1.28 -16.74
C MET A 107 -7.29 -0.08 -17.32
N THR A 108 -6.25 -0.11 -18.14
CA THR A 108 -5.71 -1.34 -18.72
C THR A 108 -4.87 -2.11 -17.68
N ASP A 109 -4.68 -3.40 -17.90
CA ASP A 109 -3.79 -4.24 -17.11
C ASP A 109 -2.36 -3.68 -17.04
N THR A 110 -1.90 -3.09 -18.15
CA THR A 110 -0.59 -2.44 -18.22
C THR A 110 -0.52 -1.24 -17.26
N GLU A 111 -1.52 -0.37 -17.24
CA GLU A 111 -1.56 0.79 -16.34
C GLU A 111 -1.58 0.36 -14.86
N TRP A 112 -2.36 -0.67 -14.51
CA TRP A 112 -2.35 -1.23 -13.16
C TRP A 112 -0.98 -1.79 -12.78
N ASN A 113 -0.35 -2.57 -13.66
CA ASN A 113 0.98 -3.09 -13.40
C ASN A 113 2.03 -1.99 -13.24
N VAL A 114 1.95 -0.89 -13.99
CA VAL A 114 2.84 0.26 -13.84
C VAL A 114 2.69 0.90 -12.46
N ILE A 115 1.47 1.08 -11.96
CA ILE A 115 1.23 1.61 -10.60
C ILE A 115 1.80 0.65 -9.53
N ILE A 116 1.54 -0.66 -9.65
CA ILE A 116 2.04 -1.66 -8.70
C ILE A 116 3.56 -1.65 -8.66
N LYS A 117 4.22 -1.61 -9.83
CA LYS A 117 5.68 -1.50 -9.91
C LYS A 117 6.21 -0.20 -9.30
N ALA A 118 5.51 0.90 -9.49
CA ALA A 118 5.89 2.16 -8.88
C ALA A 118 5.83 2.07 -7.34
N PHE A 119 4.80 1.48 -6.78
CA PHE A 119 4.72 1.23 -5.33
C PHE A 119 5.84 0.31 -4.84
N GLN A 120 6.09 -0.80 -5.52
CA GLN A 120 7.17 -1.73 -5.15
C GLN A 120 8.54 -1.06 -5.17
N ASN A 121 8.84 -0.25 -6.19
CA ASN A 121 10.15 0.38 -6.35
C ASN A 121 10.41 1.53 -5.35
N ARG A 122 9.35 2.16 -4.83
CA ARG A 122 9.51 3.13 -3.72
C ARG A 122 10.09 2.49 -2.47
N GLU A 123 9.90 1.20 -2.31
CA GLU A 123 10.12 0.47 -1.06
C GLU A 123 11.12 -0.68 -1.22
N ASN A 124 11.98 -0.57 -2.26
CA ASN A 124 12.96 -1.61 -2.59
C ASN A 124 13.83 -2.04 -1.39
N ASP A 125 14.15 -1.13 -0.49
CA ASP A 125 14.96 -1.44 0.69
C ASP A 125 14.18 -2.27 1.73
N LEU A 126 12.85 -2.22 1.71
CA LEU A 126 11.98 -2.99 2.61
C LEU A 126 11.61 -4.37 2.04
N LEU A 127 11.77 -4.58 0.72
CA LEU A 127 11.40 -5.82 0.04
C LEU A 127 12.47 -6.92 0.07
N ASN A 128 13.63 -6.66 0.65
CA ASN A 128 14.76 -7.60 0.67
C ASN A 128 14.64 -8.74 1.69
N PHE A 129 13.46 -9.01 2.19
CA PHE A 129 13.23 -10.09 3.14
C PHE A 129 12.78 -11.36 2.42
N ALA A 130 13.70 -12.27 2.14
CA ALA A 130 13.34 -13.63 1.78
C ALA A 130 12.85 -14.34 3.04
N SER A 131 11.56 -14.44 3.27
CA SER A 131 11.06 -15.20 4.40
C SER A 131 10.79 -16.64 4.04
N ASP A 132 11.46 -17.56 4.72
CA ASP A 132 11.13 -18.98 4.77
C ASP A 132 9.94 -19.27 5.72
N ILE A 133 9.00 -18.33 5.86
CA ILE A 133 7.86 -18.49 6.77
C ILE A 133 6.92 -19.56 6.24
N LYS A 134 6.93 -20.71 6.89
CA LYS A 134 6.03 -21.82 6.59
C LYS A 134 4.77 -21.74 7.46
N PHE A 135 3.63 -21.70 6.80
CA PHE A 135 2.32 -21.66 7.46
C PHE A 135 1.87 -23.08 7.81
N ASP A 136 2.35 -23.57 8.95
CA ASP A 136 1.95 -24.88 9.50
C ASP A 136 1.16 -24.70 10.80
N LYS A 137 -0.15 -24.95 10.72
CA LYS A 137 -1.08 -24.86 11.88
C LYS A 137 -0.80 -25.86 12.98
N THR A 138 -0.06 -26.93 12.71
CA THR A 138 0.32 -27.95 13.69
C THR A 138 1.58 -27.60 14.46
N SER A 139 2.37 -26.66 13.94
CA SER A 139 3.65 -26.28 14.50
C SER A 139 3.56 -25.67 15.91
N LYS A 140 4.63 -25.80 16.68
CA LYS A 140 4.75 -25.16 18.00
C LYS A 140 4.68 -23.64 17.89
N LYS A 141 5.24 -23.06 16.80
CA LYS A 141 5.22 -21.61 16.53
C LYS A 141 3.80 -21.12 16.33
N PHE A 142 2.99 -21.82 15.52
CA PHE A 142 1.59 -21.46 15.33
C PHE A 142 0.79 -21.48 16.65
N LYS A 143 0.96 -22.53 17.46
CA LYS A 143 0.27 -22.65 18.77
C LYS A 143 0.68 -21.53 19.73
N ALA A 144 1.96 -21.17 19.76
CA ALA A 144 2.45 -20.05 20.56
C ALA A 144 1.86 -18.72 20.08
N GLY A 145 1.85 -18.47 18.75
CA GLY A 145 1.24 -17.29 18.16
C GLY A 145 -0.25 -17.17 18.43
N ALA A 146 -1.00 -18.27 18.33
CA ALA A 146 -2.43 -18.32 18.68
C ALA A 146 -2.66 -17.93 20.15
N LYS A 147 -1.82 -18.42 21.06
CA LYS A 147 -1.89 -18.02 22.47
C LYS A 147 -1.56 -16.55 22.71
N LEU A 148 -0.55 -16.02 22.01
CA LEU A 148 -0.22 -14.58 22.06
C LEU A 148 -1.36 -13.72 21.51
N HIS A 149 -2.01 -14.15 20.42
CA HIS A 149 -3.18 -13.48 19.86
C HIS A 149 -4.33 -13.42 20.88
N GLU A 150 -4.56 -14.49 21.65
CA GLU A 150 -5.56 -14.53 22.71
C GLU A 150 -5.18 -13.61 23.88
N LEU A 151 -3.93 -13.69 24.36
CA LEU A 151 -3.42 -12.88 25.47
C LEU A 151 -3.39 -11.39 25.14
N GLY A 152 -3.06 -11.03 23.89
CA GLY A 152 -3.07 -9.67 23.39
C GLY A 152 -4.46 -9.14 23.06
N GLU A 153 -5.51 -9.97 23.23
CA GLU A 153 -6.91 -9.62 23.01
C GLU A 153 -7.16 -8.98 21.61
N CYS A 154 -6.41 -9.44 20.59
CA CYS A 154 -6.45 -8.89 19.23
C CYS A 154 -7.87 -8.90 18.62
N ASN A 155 -8.70 -9.84 19.03
CA ASN A 155 -10.10 -9.97 18.63
C ASN A 155 -11.03 -8.90 19.19
N LYS A 156 -10.56 -8.05 20.11
CA LYS A 156 -11.33 -6.86 20.54
C LYS A 156 -11.51 -5.85 19.41
N CYS A 157 -10.54 -5.77 18.50
CA CYS A 157 -10.55 -4.83 17.37
C CYS A 157 -10.58 -5.56 16.02
N HIS A 158 -9.79 -6.64 15.89
CA HIS A 158 -9.73 -7.45 14.67
C HIS A 158 -10.82 -8.53 14.65
N PHE A 159 -11.23 -8.89 13.44
CA PHE A 159 -12.23 -9.96 13.24
C PHE A 159 -11.78 -10.90 12.12
N TYR A 160 -12.49 -12.03 12.00
CA TYR A 160 -12.27 -13.05 10.99
C TYR A 160 -13.57 -13.31 10.23
N GLY A 161 -13.53 -13.15 8.92
CA GLY A 161 -14.72 -13.37 8.09
C GLY A 161 -15.82 -12.35 8.36
N THR A 162 -16.99 -12.79 8.77
CA THR A 162 -18.19 -11.96 8.99
C THR A 162 -18.56 -11.75 10.46
N GLU A 163 -17.77 -12.28 11.38
CA GLU A 163 -18.00 -12.12 12.83
C GLU A 163 -17.33 -10.83 13.33
N PHE A 164 -18.11 -9.76 13.41
CA PHE A 164 -17.61 -8.45 13.83
C PHE A 164 -17.34 -8.42 15.35
N PRO A 165 -16.34 -7.62 15.78
CA PRO A 165 -16.10 -7.38 17.20
C PRO A 165 -17.32 -6.76 17.86
N LYS A 166 -17.50 -7.03 19.17
CA LYS A 166 -18.62 -6.49 19.95
C LYS A 166 -18.55 -4.99 20.21
N GLN A 167 -17.37 -4.42 20.07
CA GLN A 167 -17.11 -2.98 20.21
C GLN A 167 -17.72 -2.18 19.06
N THR A 168 -17.78 -0.87 19.23
CA THR A 168 -18.30 0.03 18.19
C THR A 168 -17.45 -0.02 16.91
N ALA A 169 -18.07 0.23 15.77
CA ALA A 169 -17.40 0.20 14.46
C ALA A 169 -16.18 1.13 14.38
N GLN A 170 -16.11 2.17 15.22
CA GLN A 170 -14.97 3.10 15.31
C GLN A 170 -13.68 2.43 15.83
N THR A 171 -13.79 1.28 16.49
CA THR A 171 -12.64 0.53 17.01
C THR A 171 -12.28 -0.66 16.11
N TRP A 172 -13.03 -0.92 15.05
CA TRP A 172 -12.80 -2.06 14.19
C TRP A 172 -11.50 -1.90 13.39
N ALA A 173 -10.68 -2.91 13.48
CA ALA A 173 -9.45 -3.06 12.73
C ALA A 173 -9.66 -3.99 11.50
N PRO A 174 -8.69 -4.08 10.58
CA PRO A 174 -8.84 -4.91 9.38
C PRO A 174 -9.19 -6.37 9.67
N ASN A 175 -9.91 -6.98 8.74
CA ASN A 175 -10.26 -8.39 8.75
C ASN A 175 -9.01 -9.27 8.58
N LEU A 176 -8.66 -10.04 9.58
CA LEU A 176 -7.47 -10.91 9.54
C LEU A 176 -7.63 -12.14 8.63
N ALA A 177 -8.85 -12.48 8.21
CA ALA A 177 -9.06 -13.53 7.22
C ALA A 177 -8.37 -13.23 5.87
N LEU A 178 -8.18 -11.96 5.56
CA LEU A 178 -7.52 -11.50 4.32
C LEU A 178 -5.99 -11.43 4.43
N THR A 179 -5.42 -11.57 5.62
CA THR A 179 -4.00 -11.29 5.86
C THR A 179 -3.09 -12.14 4.98
N LYS A 180 -3.36 -13.45 4.88
CA LYS A 180 -2.53 -14.38 4.13
C LYS A 180 -2.48 -14.09 2.63
N GLU A 181 -3.61 -13.68 2.06
CA GLU A 181 -3.71 -13.41 0.62
C GLU A 181 -3.19 -12.03 0.26
N ARG A 182 -3.40 -11.08 1.18
CA ARG A 182 -3.21 -9.66 0.93
C ARG A 182 -1.86 -9.15 1.34
N LEU A 183 -1.34 -9.56 2.51
CA LEU A 183 -0.17 -8.93 3.10
C LEU A 183 1.10 -9.73 2.85
N GLN A 184 2.20 -9.02 2.72
CA GLN A 184 3.54 -9.59 2.70
C GLN A 184 3.95 -9.97 4.13
N PRO A 185 4.43 -11.21 4.36
CA PRO A 185 4.77 -11.68 5.71
C PRO A 185 5.83 -10.81 6.40
N GLU A 186 6.80 -10.32 5.65
CA GLU A 186 7.89 -9.47 6.12
C GLU A 186 7.35 -8.15 6.67
N TRP A 187 6.48 -7.51 5.91
CA TRP A 187 5.82 -6.28 6.35
C TRP A 187 5.01 -6.51 7.63
N VAL A 188 4.34 -7.67 7.76
CA VAL A 188 3.58 -8.00 8.98
C VAL A 188 4.49 -8.11 10.19
N ILE A 189 5.72 -8.65 10.03
CA ILE A 189 6.69 -8.74 11.11
C ILE A 189 7.09 -7.35 11.60
N GLU A 190 7.45 -6.46 10.70
CA GLU A 190 7.83 -5.08 11.03
C GLU A 190 6.66 -4.31 11.65
N TRP A 191 5.47 -4.45 11.07
CA TRP A 191 4.24 -3.88 11.60
C TRP A 191 3.95 -4.32 13.04
N MET A 192 4.18 -5.59 13.37
CA MET A 192 3.97 -6.12 14.73
C MET A 192 5.05 -5.66 15.72
N GLN A 193 6.21 -5.27 15.24
CA GLN A 193 7.30 -4.75 16.09
C GLN A 193 7.11 -3.28 16.46
N ASP A 194 6.76 -2.44 15.49
CA ASP A 194 6.58 -1.01 15.69
C ASP A 194 5.57 -0.42 14.67
N PRO A 195 4.26 -0.56 14.92
CA PRO A 195 3.26 -0.03 13.99
C PRO A 195 3.26 1.50 13.90
N GLN A 196 3.70 2.20 14.95
CA GLN A 196 3.74 3.67 14.96
C GLN A 196 4.85 4.22 14.07
N SER A 197 5.96 3.53 13.89
CA SER A 197 7.03 3.95 12.97
C SER A 197 6.58 3.86 11.50
N ILE A 198 5.77 2.86 11.17
CA ILE A 198 5.26 2.65 9.80
C ILE A 198 4.06 3.55 9.51
N MET A 199 3.16 3.72 10.48
CA MET A 199 1.95 4.53 10.32
C MET A 199 1.70 5.34 11.60
N PRO A 200 2.27 6.54 11.69
CA PRO A 200 2.05 7.43 12.83
C PRO A 200 0.57 7.71 13.08
N GLY A 201 0.14 7.59 14.33
CA GLY A 201 -1.25 7.79 14.72
C GLY A 201 -2.16 6.57 14.52
N THR A 202 -1.63 5.42 14.13
CA THR A 202 -2.40 4.17 14.13
C THR A 202 -2.88 3.81 15.53
N LYS A 203 -4.05 3.17 15.62
CA LYS A 203 -4.57 2.65 16.90
C LYS A 203 -4.06 1.26 17.27
N MET A 204 -3.28 0.64 16.38
CA MET A 204 -2.57 -0.59 16.71
C MET A 204 -1.54 -0.28 17.81
N PRO A 205 -1.61 -0.96 18.98
CA PRO A 205 -0.73 -0.68 20.11
C PRO A 205 0.70 -1.13 19.88
#